data_bad1b3c240ec59803ea2372eae586b20
#
_entry.id   bad1b3c240ec59803ea2372eae586b20
#
_cell.length_a   1.000
_cell.length_b   1.000
_cell.length_c   1.000
_cell.angle_alpha   90.00
_cell.angle_beta   90.00
_cell.angle_gamma   90.00
#
_symmetry.space_group_name_H-M   'P 1'
#
loop_
_entity.id
_entity.type
_entity.pdbx_description
1 polymer ?
#
loop_
_entity_poly.entity_id
_entity_poly.type
_entity_poly.pdbx_seq_one_letter_code
_entity_poly.pdbx_strand_id
1 'polypeptide(L)'
;LDGHTDVVRALGARGCAPTGTQAVVAGPSAGARPASVPVRWVDRGGIADWAALYIRAYGWDVPDFDNLTQELRAQYEGPHWHLCVGDLEGRPVAMGALWTGRPVAYLANAATLPDYRGRGCQQSVLAARCARASSLGHEFVASDTEPFAASLRNLERAGLRLLCHKARWERRPRS
;
A
#
# COMPACT_ATOMS: atom_id res chain seq x y z
N LEU A 1 -21.21 -15.02 15.94
CA LEU A 1 -21.60 -13.63 15.69
C LEU A 1 -21.41 -12.70 16.91
N ASP A 2 -21.25 -13.26 18.11
CA ASP A 2 -21.17 -12.47 19.37
C ASP A 2 -19.83 -11.71 19.55
N GLY A 3 -18.73 -12.24 19.02
CA GLY A 3 -17.42 -11.61 19.17
C GLY A 3 -17.27 -10.22 18.53
N HIS A 4 -18.00 -9.91 17.46
CA HIS A 4 -17.98 -8.57 16.83
C HIS A 4 -18.62 -7.51 17.72
N THR A 5 -19.72 -7.82 18.39
CA THR A 5 -20.43 -6.90 19.28
C THR A 5 -19.55 -6.52 20.47
N ASP A 6 -18.79 -7.45 21.01
CA ASP A 6 -17.91 -7.21 22.14
C ASP A 6 -16.71 -6.36 21.78
N VAL A 7 -16.13 -6.54 20.59
CA VAL A 7 -15.04 -5.67 20.09
C VAL A 7 -15.52 -4.23 19.90
N VAL A 8 -16.66 -4.03 19.26
CA VAL A 8 -17.25 -2.69 19.05
C VAL A 8 -17.53 -2.00 20.39
N ARG A 9 -18.11 -2.73 21.35
CA ARG A 9 -18.36 -2.19 22.71
C ARG A 9 -17.06 -1.82 23.42
N ALA A 10 -16.04 -2.67 23.35
CA ALA A 10 -14.75 -2.44 23.98
C ALA A 10 -14.00 -1.24 23.36
N LEU A 11 -14.09 -1.05 22.04
CA LEU A 11 -13.53 0.12 21.36
C LEU A 11 -14.26 1.41 21.78
N GLY A 12 -15.59 1.40 21.81
CA GLY A 12 -16.39 2.53 22.26
C GLY A 12 -16.08 2.92 23.72
N ALA A 13 -15.97 1.94 24.63
CA ALA A 13 -15.60 2.16 26.02
C ALA A 13 -14.20 2.78 26.18
N ARG A 14 -13.31 2.61 25.21
CA ARG A 14 -11.99 3.25 25.17
C ARG A 14 -11.96 4.60 24.46
N GLY A 15 -13.12 5.16 24.13
CA GLY A 15 -13.25 6.44 23.44
C GLY A 15 -12.90 6.38 21.94
N CYS A 16 -12.90 5.20 21.35
CA CYS A 16 -12.73 5.06 19.91
C CYS A 16 -14.06 5.24 19.17
N ALA A 17 -14.01 5.80 17.97
CA ALA A 17 -15.14 5.90 17.06
C ALA A 17 -14.76 5.39 15.66
N PRO A 18 -15.73 4.85 14.90
CA PRO A 18 -15.46 4.47 13.52
C PRO A 18 -15.21 5.72 12.68
N THR A 19 -14.13 5.69 11.87
CA THR A 19 -13.71 6.81 11.02
C THR A 19 -13.73 6.47 9.54
N GLY A 20 -13.98 5.23 9.19
CA GLY A 20 -14.06 4.81 7.80
C GLY A 20 -14.13 3.30 7.64
N THR A 21 -14.20 2.90 6.38
CA THR A 21 -14.22 1.49 5.97
C THR A 21 -13.16 1.27 4.89
N GLN A 22 -12.47 0.15 4.93
CA GLN A 22 -11.54 -0.26 3.88
C GLN A 22 -12.00 -1.59 3.28
N ALA A 23 -11.90 -1.69 1.97
CA ALA A 23 -12.07 -2.94 1.24
C ALA A 23 -10.77 -3.75 1.33
N VAL A 24 -10.86 -4.98 1.85
CA VAL A 24 -9.75 -5.94 1.88
C VAL A 24 -9.90 -6.86 0.67
N VAL A 25 -8.86 -6.93 -0.13
CA VAL A 25 -8.82 -7.77 -1.34
C VAL A 25 -7.66 -8.75 -1.28
N ALA A 26 -7.83 -9.92 -1.88
CA ALA A 26 -6.73 -10.87 -2.08
C ALA A 26 -6.91 -11.63 -3.39
N GLY A 27 -5.81 -12.20 -3.86
CA GLY A 27 -5.79 -13.01 -5.08
C GLY A 27 -4.44 -13.66 -5.28
N PRO A 28 -4.28 -14.45 -6.37
CA PRO A 28 -3.02 -15.09 -6.68
C PRO A 28 -1.93 -14.03 -6.97
N SER A 29 -0.72 -14.32 -6.55
CA SER A 29 0.44 -13.47 -6.86
C SER A 29 0.86 -13.57 -8.33
N ALA A 30 0.59 -14.72 -8.97
CA ALA A 30 0.85 -14.95 -10.38
C ALA A 30 -0.27 -14.37 -11.26
N GLY A 31 0.06 -13.93 -12.50
CA GLY A 31 -0.91 -13.52 -13.51
C GLY A 31 -1.16 -12.02 -13.63
N ALA A 32 -0.57 -11.20 -12.78
CA ALA A 32 -0.60 -9.75 -13.01
C ALA A 32 0.14 -9.42 -14.32
N ARG A 33 -0.54 -8.75 -15.26
CA ARG A 33 0.05 -8.42 -16.56
C ARG A 33 1.19 -7.44 -16.38
N PRO A 34 2.38 -7.70 -16.98
CA PRO A 34 3.44 -6.70 -17.05
C PRO A 34 2.90 -5.43 -17.70
N ALA A 35 3.23 -4.30 -17.13
CA ALA A 35 2.84 -3.03 -17.69
C ALA A 35 4.08 -2.31 -18.25
N SER A 36 3.85 -1.26 -19.03
CA SER A 36 4.82 -0.63 -19.93
C SER A 36 5.85 0.27 -19.24
N VAL A 37 5.68 0.53 -17.94
CA VAL A 37 6.56 1.43 -17.20
C VAL A 37 7.63 0.61 -16.46
N PRO A 38 8.93 0.88 -16.66
CA PRO A 38 10.00 0.22 -15.93
C PRO A 38 9.84 0.39 -14.42
N VAL A 39 10.06 -0.70 -13.69
CA VAL A 39 10.03 -0.70 -12.22
C VAL A 39 11.34 -1.22 -11.69
N ARG A 40 11.98 -0.45 -10.84
CA ARG A 40 13.19 -0.85 -10.11
C ARG A 40 12.93 -1.04 -8.63
N TRP A 41 13.68 -1.95 -8.03
CA TRP A 41 13.67 -2.16 -6.57
C TRP A 41 14.63 -1.18 -5.90
N VAL A 42 14.23 -0.73 -4.72
CA VAL A 42 15.00 0.23 -3.93
C VAL A 42 15.84 -0.53 -2.92
N ASP A 43 17.10 -0.21 -2.85
CA ASP A 43 18.02 -0.67 -1.81
C ASP A 43 17.90 0.21 -0.55
N ARG A 44 18.65 -0.15 0.50
CA ARG A 44 18.62 0.59 1.77
C ARG A 44 19.05 2.05 1.63
N GLY A 45 19.95 2.37 0.72
CA GLY A 45 20.40 3.73 0.47
C GLY A 45 19.32 4.62 -0.14
N GLY A 46 18.43 4.03 -0.93
CA GLY A 46 17.37 4.75 -1.64
C GLY A 46 16.06 4.93 -0.84
N ILE A 47 15.96 4.43 0.40
CA ILE A 47 14.70 4.50 1.19
C ILE A 47 14.27 5.95 1.43
N ALA A 48 15.20 6.87 1.67
CA ALA A 48 14.88 8.28 1.89
C ALA A 48 14.23 8.93 0.64
N ASP A 49 14.77 8.66 -0.55
CA ASP A 49 14.20 9.14 -1.81
C ASP A 49 12.82 8.54 -2.07
N TRP A 50 12.66 7.25 -1.75
CA TRP A 50 11.39 6.57 -1.83
C TRP A 50 10.36 7.19 -0.88
N ALA A 51 10.73 7.49 0.36
CA ALA A 51 9.88 8.15 1.34
C ALA A 51 9.48 9.56 0.89
N ALA A 52 10.43 10.32 0.34
CA ALA A 52 10.15 11.63 -0.23
C ALA A 52 9.15 11.55 -1.41
N LEU A 53 9.29 10.54 -2.28
CA LEU A 53 8.33 10.29 -3.35
C LEU A 53 6.96 9.89 -2.81
N TYR A 54 6.92 9.07 -1.75
CA TYR A 54 5.71 8.67 -1.06
C TYR A 54 4.90 9.88 -0.59
N ILE A 55 5.52 10.79 0.17
CA ILE A 55 4.87 11.99 0.71
C ILE A 55 4.28 12.82 -0.43
N ARG A 56 5.07 13.09 -1.48
CA ARG A 56 4.63 13.85 -2.66
C ARG A 56 3.49 13.19 -3.43
N ALA A 57 3.55 11.86 -3.61
CA ALA A 57 2.55 11.13 -4.39
C ALA A 57 1.19 11.05 -3.69
N TYR A 58 1.18 11.06 -2.35
CA TYR A 58 -0.04 11.18 -1.56
C TYR A 58 -0.53 12.63 -1.40
N GLY A 59 0.30 13.62 -1.76
CA GLY A 59 -0.05 15.03 -1.66
C GLY A 59 -0.16 15.53 -0.22
N TRP A 60 0.61 14.93 0.67
CA TRP A 60 0.61 15.35 2.07
C TRP A 60 1.38 16.66 2.21
N ASP A 61 0.68 17.67 2.72
CA ASP A 61 1.30 18.90 3.20
C ASP A 61 1.74 18.66 4.65
N VAL A 62 3.05 18.46 4.84
CA VAL A 62 3.62 18.13 6.14
C VAL A 62 4.55 19.25 6.60
N PRO A 63 4.37 19.77 7.83
CA PRO A 63 5.20 20.84 8.36
C PRO A 63 6.67 20.48 8.48
N ASP A 64 6.97 19.21 8.77
CA ASP A 64 8.31 18.67 8.95
C ASP A 64 8.52 17.46 8.01
N PHE A 65 8.89 17.78 6.78
CA PHE A 65 9.12 16.80 5.73
C PHE A 65 10.29 15.85 6.05
N ASP A 66 11.34 16.39 6.66
CA ASP A 66 12.54 15.61 6.99
C ASP A 66 12.26 14.62 8.11
N ASN A 67 11.54 15.02 9.16
CA ASN A 67 11.14 14.12 10.24
C ASN A 67 10.26 13.00 9.72
N LEU A 68 9.23 13.30 8.93
CA LEU A 68 8.36 12.27 8.36
C LEU A 68 9.12 11.32 7.42
N THR A 69 10.09 11.84 6.67
CA THR A 69 10.97 11.00 5.84
C THR A 69 11.79 10.02 6.69
N GLN A 70 12.30 10.46 7.83
CA GLN A 70 13.04 9.62 8.78
C GLN A 70 12.14 8.54 9.41
N GLU A 71 10.93 8.92 9.81
CA GLU A 71 9.94 7.96 10.36
C GLU A 71 9.59 6.87 9.35
N LEU A 72 9.30 7.25 8.10
CA LEU A 72 9.05 6.31 7.02
C LEU A 72 10.27 5.42 6.74
N ARG A 73 11.47 5.99 6.74
CA ARG A 73 12.71 5.23 6.61
C ARG A 73 12.81 4.15 7.69
N ALA A 74 12.64 4.51 8.96
CA ALA A 74 12.69 3.57 10.07
C ALA A 74 11.62 2.46 9.94
N GLN A 75 10.42 2.81 9.50
CA GLN A 75 9.34 1.86 9.28
C GLN A 75 9.68 0.82 8.21
N TYR A 76 10.35 1.21 7.13
CA TYR A 76 10.57 0.38 5.95
C TYR A 76 11.97 -0.26 5.86
N GLU A 77 12.84 -0.06 6.84
CA GLU A 77 14.17 -0.69 6.91
C GLU A 77 14.15 -2.20 7.25
N GLY A 78 12.99 -2.74 7.64
CA GLY A 78 12.85 -4.13 8.05
C GLY A 78 13.11 -5.14 6.92
N PRO A 79 13.59 -6.35 7.22
CA PRO A 79 14.04 -7.34 6.23
C PRO A 79 12.91 -7.89 5.34
N HIS A 80 11.67 -7.71 5.75
CA HIS A 80 10.50 -8.18 5.02
C HIS A 80 9.88 -7.11 4.10
N TRP A 81 10.43 -5.90 4.10
CA TRP A 81 9.98 -4.84 3.22
C TRP A 81 10.76 -4.84 1.90
N HIS A 82 10.03 -4.78 0.82
CA HIS A 82 10.55 -4.60 -0.54
C HIS A 82 9.90 -3.35 -1.12
N LEU A 83 10.71 -2.35 -1.40
CA LEU A 83 10.25 -1.07 -1.94
C LEU A 83 10.57 -0.99 -3.42
N CYS A 84 9.66 -0.43 -4.20
CA CYS A 84 9.89 -0.25 -5.63
C CYS A 84 9.44 1.13 -6.11
N VAL A 85 10.00 1.53 -7.23
CA VAL A 85 9.73 2.80 -7.91
C VAL A 85 9.47 2.51 -9.39
N GLY A 86 8.41 3.10 -9.91
CA GLY A 86 8.13 3.13 -11.35
C GLY A 86 8.73 4.39 -11.96
N ASP A 87 9.58 4.20 -12.97
CA ASP A 87 10.28 5.29 -13.67
C ASP A 87 9.61 5.54 -15.03
N LEU A 88 9.18 6.77 -15.26
CA LEU A 88 8.65 7.20 -16.56
C LEU A 88 9.50 8.35 -17.09
N GLU A 89 9.97 8.21 -18.33
CA GLU A 89 10.86 9.19 -18.96
C GLU A 89 12.12 9.49 -18.12
N GLY A 90 12.66 8.46 -17.45
CA GLY A 90 13.85 8.58 -16.59
C GLY A 90 13.58 9.23 -15.22
N ARG A 91 12.33 9.46 -14.86
CA ARG A 91 11.94 10.09 -13.59
C ARG A 91 11.16 9.13 -12.71
N PRO A 92 11.45 9.07 -11.40
CA PRO A 92 10.65 8.32 -10.45
C PRO A 92 9.29 9.02 -10.24
N VAL A 93 8.21 8.36 -10.67
CA VAL A 93 6.86 8.95 -10.69
C VAL A 93 5.82 8.13 -9.94
N ALA A 94 6.13 6.88 -9.63
CA ALA A 94 5.25 5.99 -8.88
C ALA A 94 6.06 5.19 -7.88
N MET A 95 5.43 4.78 -6.81
CA MET A 95 6.06 3.99 -5.77
C MET A 95 5.13 2.90 -5.24
N GLY A 96 5.71 1.88 -4.61
CA GLY A 96 4.97 0.86 -3.91
C GLY A 96 5.82 0.11 -2.92
N ALA A 97 5.17 -0.47 -1.91
CA ALA A 97 5.78 -1.34 -0.92
C ALA A 97 5.14 -2.73 -0.96
N LEU A 98 5.93 -3.75 -0.73
CA LEU A 98 5.53 -5.14 -0.56
C LEU A 98 6.08 -5.64 0.77
N TRP A 99 5.25 -6.25 1.58
CA TRP A 99 5.66 -6.89 2.82
C TRP A 99 5.49 -8.41 2.74
N THR A 100 6.52 -9.16 3.18
CA THR A 100 6.61 -10.62 2.96
C THR A 100 6.81 -11.42 4.26
N GLY A 101 6.53 -10.83 5.42
CA GLY A 101 6.75 -11.47 6.73
C GLY A 101 5.68 -12.51 7.13
N ARG A 102 4.72 -12.86 6.25
CA ARG A 102 3.65 -13.83 6.47
C ARG A 102 3.45 -14.69 5.22
N PRO A 103 2.73 -15.84 5.31
CA PRO A 103 2.46 -16.68 4.13
C PRO A 103 1.76 -15.94 2.98
N VAL A 104 0.86 -15.00 3.30
CA VAL A 104 0.26 -14.09 2.32
C VAL A 104 1.08 -12.81 2.30
N ALA A 105 1.63 -12.45 1.14
CA ALA A 105 2.35 -11.19 0.97
C ALA A 105 1.37 -10.01 0.92
N TYR A 106 1.77 -8.85 1.48
CA TYR A 106 0.90 -7.70 1.57
C TYR A 106 1.38 -6.56 0.67
N LEU A 107 0.52 -6.17 -0.26
CA LEU A 107 0.73 -5.04 -1.17
C LEU A 107 0.39 -3.75 -0.43
N ALA A 108 1.34 -3.24 0.31
CA ALA A 108 1.21 -2.00 1.07
C ALA A 108 1.42 -0.78 0.15
N ASN A 109 1.03 0.35 0.62
CA ASN A 109 1.23 1.68 0.08
C ASN A 109 1.73 1.76 -1.37
N ALA A 110 0.88 2.27 -2.26
CA ALA A 110 1.28 2.53 -3.63
C ALA A 110 0.58 3.80 -4.14
N ALA A 111 1.34 4.66 -4.75
CA ALA A 111 0.83 5.90 -5.31
C ALA A 111 1.60 6.28 -6.59
N THR A 112 0.98 7.16 -7.36
CA THR A 112 1.57 7.78 -8.54
C THR A 112 1.39 9.29 -8.41
N LEU A 113 2.42 10.05 -8.72
CA LEU A 113 2.37 11.51 -8.78
C LEU A 113 1.19 11.96 -9.65
N PRO A 114 0.44 13.00 -9.24
CA PRO A 114 -0.78 13.43 -9.92
C PRO A 114 -0.63 13.59 -11.44
N ASP A 115 0.42 14.27 -11.89
CA ASP A 115 0.68 14.58 -13.31
C ASP A 115 1.00 13.35 -14.18
N TYR A 116 1.27 12.21 -13.55
CA TYR A 116 1.64 10.95 -14.22
C TYR A 116 0.57 9.86 -14.10
N ARG A 117 -0.60 10.20 -13.54
CA ARG A 117 -1.73 9.28 -13.46
C ARG A 117 -2.30 8.97 -14.86
N GLY A 118 -2.96 7.83 -15.00
CA GLY A 118 -3.52 7.39 -16.27
C GLY A 118 -2.51 6.81 -17.28
N ARG A 119 -1.21 6.80 -16.96
CA ARG A 119 -0.13 6.33 -17.86
C ARG A 119 0.38 4.91 -17.54
N GLY A 120 -0.38 4.10 -16.81
CA GLY A 120 -0.01 2.71 -16.49
C GLY A 120 0.98 2.52 -15.34
N CYS A 121 1.49 3.61 -14.72
CA CYS A 121 2.49 3.53 -13.66
C CYS A 121 2.04 2.70 -12.46
N GLN A 122 0.80 2.90 -12.00
CA GLN A 122 0.22 2.12 -10.89
C GLN A 122 0.13 0.63 -11.20
N GLN A 123 -0.25 0.28 -12.44
CA GLN A 123 -0.35 -1.11 -12.88
C GLN A 123 1.04 -1.77 -12.95
N SER A 124 2.05 -1.05 -13.43
CA SER A 124 3.43 -1.54 -13.47
C SER A 124 3.97 -1.84 -12.08
N VAL A 125 3.80 -0.90 -11.14
CA VAL A 125 4.20 -1.08 -9.74
C VAL A 125 3.43 -2.24 -9.08
N LEU A 126 2.14 -2.42 -9.38
CA LEU A 126 1.35 -3.53 -8.88
C LEU A 126 1.86 -4.88 -9.43
N ALA A 127 2.05 -4.97 -10.75
CA ALA A 127 2.53 -6.17 -11.41
C ALA A 127 3.93 -6.59 -10.92
N ALA A 128 4.85 -5.63 -10.75
CA ALA A 128 6.19 -5.90 -10.23
C ALA A 128 6.15 -6.47 -8.80
N ARG A 129 5.28 -5.93 -7.93
CA ARG A 129 5.13 -6.44 -6.55
C ARG A 129 4.51 -7.83 -6.52
N CYS A 130 3.51 -8.11 -7.35
CA CYS A 130 2.93 -9.43 -7.48
C CYS A 130 3.98 -10.45 -7.97
N ALA A 131 4.73 -10.12 -9.02
CA ALA A 131 5.81 -10.96 -9.54
C ALA A 131 6.91 -11.22 -8.49
N ARG A 132 7.27 -10.20 -7.70
CA ARG A 132 8.23 -10.35 -6.60
C ARG A 132 7.70 -11.28 -5.51
N ALA A 133 6.45 -11.12 -5.09
CA ALA A 133 5.81 -12.01 -4.12
C ALA A 133 5.85 -13.47 -4.61
N SER A 134 5.46 -13.70 -5.86
CA SER A 134 5.50 -15.02 -6.48
C SER A 134 6.92 -15.60 -6.52
N SER A 135 7.93 -14.82 -6.89
CA SER A 135 9.35 -15.25 -6.92
C SER A 135 9.91 -15.59 -5.54
N LEU A 136 9.31 -15.08 -4.48
CA LEU A 136 9.64 -15.38 -3.08
C LEU A 136 8.79 -16.54 -2.50
N GLY A 137 7.99 -17.22 -3.34
CA GLY A 137 7.20 -18.37 -2.92
C GLY A 137 5.82 -18.05 -2.32
N HIS A 138 5.37 -16.80 -2.37
CA HIS A 138 4.03 -16.45 -1.94
C HIS A 138 3.01 -16.73 -3.03
N GLU A 139 2.09 -17.66 -2.80
CA GLU A 139 1.02 -18.00 -3.75
C GLU A 139 -0.04 -16.89 -3.83
N PHE A 140 -0.26 -16.17 -2.72
CA PHE A 140 -1.28 -15.15 -2.60
C PHE A 140 -0.71 -13.81 -2.17
N VAL A 141 -1.36 -12.77 -2.66
CA VAL A 141 -1.16 -11.38 -2.21
C VAL A 141 -2.48 -10.81 -1.67
N ALA A 142 -2.37 -9.93 -0.70
CA ALA A 142 -3.50 -9.18 -0.17
C ALA A 142 -3.20 -7.67 -0.15
N SER A 143 -4.24 -6.87 -0.14
CA SER A 143 -4.15 -5.42 -0.01
C SER A 143 -5.41 -4.88 0.65
N ASP A 144 -5.36 -3.64 1.10
CA ASP A 144 -6.56 -2.90 1.46
C ASP A 144 -6.54 -1.48 0.85
N THR A 145 -7.72 -0.95 0.63
CA THR A 145 -7.90 0.37 0.03
C THR A 145 -9.27 0.94 0.40
N GLU A 146 -9.45 2.23 0.21
CA GLU A 146 -10.77 2.85 0.34
C GLU A 146 -11.77 2.22 -0.64
N PRO A 147 -13.01 1.94 -0.20
CA PRO A 147 -14.08 1.47 -1.08
C PRO A 147 -14.28 2.46 -2.25
N PHE A 148 -14.57 1.92 -3.43
CA PHE A 148 -14.81 2.70 -4.66
C PHE A 148 -13.61 3.51 -5.19
N ALA A 149 -12.44 3.43 -4.57
CA ALA A 149 -11.24 4.09 -5.05
C ALA A 149 -10.75 3.54 -6.41
N ALA A 150 -9.98 4.34 -7.14
CA ALA A 150 -9.32 3.89 -8.36
C ALA A 150 -8.34 2.73 -8.09
N SER A 151 -7.72 2.71 -6.90
CA SER A 151 -6.85 1.63 -6.44
C SER A 151 -7.58 0.30 -6.34
N LEU A 152 -8.82 0.27 -5.82
CA LEU A 152 -9.64 -0.95 -5.78
C LEU A 152 -9.83 -1.54 -7.18
N ARG A 153 -10.26 -0.71 -8.14
CA ARG A 153 -10.43 -1.15 -9.53
C ARG A 153 -9.14 -1.66 -10.17
N ASN A 154 -8.00 -1.09 -9.80
CA ASN A 154 -6.70 -1.57 -10.31
C ASN A 154 -6.33 -2.93 -9.71
N LEU A 155 -6.59 -3.15 -8.42
CA LEU A 155 -6.39 -4.45 -7.75
C LEU A 155 -7.31 -5.53 -8.33
N GLU A 156 -8.59 -5.21 -8.57
CA GLU A 156 -9.55 -6.12 -9.20
C GLU A 156 -9.14 -6.51 -10.64
N ARG A 157 -8.69 -5.54 -11.46
CA ARG A 157 -8.14 -5.83 -12.80
C ARG A 157 -6.90 -6.71 -12.77
N ALA A 158 -6.13 -6.67 -11.70
CA ALA A 158 -4.99 -7.56 -11.48
C ALA A 158 -5.39 -8.95 -10.96
N GLY A 159 -6.69 -9.22 -10.80
CA GLY A 159 -7.21 -10.52 -10.38
C GLY A 159 -7.46 -10.68 -8.87
N LEU A 160 -7.26 -9.63 -8.08
CA LEU A 160 -7.62 -9.66 -6.67
C LEU A 160 -9.14 -9.51 -6.52
N ARG A 161 -9.71 -10.18 -5.52
CA ARG A 161 -11.14 -10.15 -5.24
C ARG A 161 -11.41 -9.61 -3.85
N LEU A 162 -12.51 -8.92 -3.69
CA LEU A 162 -12.98 -8.46 -2.38
C LEU A 162 -13.24 -9.65 -1.47
N LEU A 163 -12.62 -9.65 -0.29
CA LEU A 163 -12.83 -10.63 0.76
C LEU A 163 -13.80 -10.11 1.81
N CYS A 164 -13.57 -8.90 2.29
CA CYS A 164 -14.40 -8.29 3.33
C CYS A 164 -14.19 -6.78 3.36
N HIS A 165 -15.00 -6.12 4.17
CA HIS A 165 -14.74 -4.74 4.60
C HIS A 165 -14.31 -4.75 6.06
N LYS A 166 -13.29 -3.95 6.40
CA LYS A 166 -12.86 -3.70 7.77
C LYS A 166 -13.19 -2.26 8.15
N ALA A 167 -13.74 -2.06 9.34
CA ALA A 167 -13.94 -0.73 9.91
C ALA A 167 -12.63 -0.19 10.48
N ARG A 168 -12.34 1.07 10.21
CA ARG A 168 -11.25 1.81 10.85
C ARG A 168 -11.82 2.54 12.06
N TRP A 169 -11.13 2.42 13.20
CA TRP A 169 -11.50 3.04 14.45
C TRP A 169 -10.36 3.90 14.95
N GLU A 170 -10.66 5.11 15.37
CA GLU A 170 -9.67 6.05 15.90
C GLU A 170 -10.10 6.54 17.27
N ARG A 171 -9.13 6.75 18.16
CA ARG A 171 -9.39 7.35 19.45
C ARG A 171 -9.72 8.83 19.25
N ARG A 172 -10.82 9.29 19.81
CA ARG A 172 -11.16 10.72 19.81
C ARG A 172 -10.08 11.48 20.59
N PRO A 173 -9.64 12.66 20.12
CA PRO A 173 -8.81 13.54 20.92
C PRO A 173 -9.51 13.82 22.25
N ARG A 174 -8.76 13.83 23.34
CA ARG A 174 -9.29 14.32 24.61
C ARG A 174 -9.46 15.84 24.47
N SER A 175 -10.69 16.33 24.58
CA SER A 175 -11.00 17.76 24.72
C SER A 175 -10.40 18.29 26.01
#